data_9501fc7dd2aa97400af058eba17feb13
#
_entry.id   9501fc7dd2aa97400af058eba17feb13
#
_cell.length_a   1.000
_cell.length_b   1.000
_cell.length_c   1.000
_cell.angle_alpha   90.00
_cell.angle_beta   90.00
_cell.angle_gamma   90.00
#
_symmetry.space_group_name_H-M   'P 1'
#
loop_
_entity.id
_entity.type
_entity.pdbx_description
1 polymer ?
#
loop_
_entity_poly.entity_id
_entity_poly.type
_entity_poly.pdbx_seq_one_letter_code
_entity_poly.pdbx_strand_id
1 'polypeptide(L)'
;MKRKVFALLMAAVLVFAMTACSGGGDATTAAAEGTQAAGDETATTAAGAEETEASGGETTGTIKVGMVTDVGGINDQSFNQSSWEGLQRAQDELGVEVTYLESHQDSDYATNIQTLIDDECDLIICVGYMLADAVNQAAQDNPDQLFAIIDDQTYSDLPNLACLMFEQEQASYLVGIVAAMMTETNTVGFVIGQSTGPMNEFGYGYVDGVLSTNPDATVLQYNANSFGDAGLGKTAAKDMATNGADVIYHAAGGTGAGVIEACQEDGIWAIGVDSDQNHLAPETVVTSAMKRVDNASYDITKAVLEGTYTPGVHIYSLEDGGVDIAPTTDLLPDDVLAAVEEAKQAIINGEIVVPATQEDFEAKYGPDVYQLD
;
A
#
# COMPACT_ATOMS: atom_id res chain seq x y z
N MET A 1 12.75 -53.89 -17.48
CA MET A 1 11.95 -55.07 -17.05
C MET A 1 10.81 -54.60 -16.19
N LYS A 2 9.60 -54.92 -16.63
CA LYS A 2 8.31 -55.17 -15.90
C LYS A 2 7.75 -53.97 -15.11
N ARG A 3 6.71 -53.22 -15.60
CA ARG A 3 5.26 -53.61 -15.64
C ARG A 3 4.65 -53.65 -14.23
N LYS A 4 3.54 -53.11 -13.90
CA LYS A 4 2.23 -52.74 -14.46
C LYS A 4 1.41 -52.21 -13.26
N VAL A 5 0.53 -51.26 -13.30
CA VAL A 5 -0.82 -51.10 -13.87
C VAL A 5 -1.94 -51.33 -12.82
N PHE A 6 -3.01 -50.55 -12.97
CA PHE A 6 -4.42 -50.68 -12.54
C PHE A 6 -4.82 -49.91 -11.27
N ALA A 7 -5.92 -49.30 -11.17
CA ALA A 7 -7.10 -48.95 -11.98
C ALA A 7 -8.05 -48.27 -10.98
N LEU A 8 -8.70 -47.19 -11.36
CA LEU A 8 -10.09 -47.04 -11.81
C LEU A 8 -11.22 -47.39 -10.79
N LEU A 9 -12.21 -46.51 -10.80
CA LEU A 9 -13.63 -46.61 -10.39
C LEU A 9 -13.96 -45.91 -9.07
N MET A 10 -15.01 -45.13 -8.90
CA MET A 10 -16.27 -44.94 -9.63
C MET A 10 -16.96 -43.66 -9.18
N ALA A 11 -17.67 -43.02 -10.07
CA ALA A 11 -18.61 -41.93 -9.87
C ALA A 11 -19.86 -42.41 -9.09
N ALA A 12 -20.45 -41.51 -8.29
CA ALA A 12 -21.87 -41.61 -7.94
C ALA A 12 -22.51 -40.25 -8.01
N VAL A 13 -23.28 -40.06 -9.07
CA VAL A 13 -24.25 -38.99 -9.27
C VAL A 13 -25.47 -39.33 -8.42
N LEU A 14 -25.95 -38.39 -7.62
CA LEU A 14 -27.30 -38.40 -7.08
C LEU A 14 -28.01 -37.10 -7.38
N VAL A 15 -28.83 -37.19 -8.41
CA VAL A 15 -29.87 -36.24 -8.76
C VAL A 15 -31.06 -36.47 -7.82
N PHE A 16 -31.57 -35.42 -7.20
CA PHE A 16 -32.94 -35.41 -6.69
C PHE A 16 -33.67 -34.20 -7.24
N ALA A 17 -34.69 -34.51 -8.02
CA ALA A 17 -35.58 -33.56 -8.66
C ALA A 17 -36.87 -33.43 -7.84
N MET A 18 -37.39 -32.17 -7.86
CA MET A 18 -38.75 -31.72 -7.87
C MET A 18 -39.80 -32.28 -6.89
N THR A 19 -40.50 -31.38 -6.26
CA THR A 19 -41.97 -31.29 -6.50
C THR A 19 -42.50 -29.87 -6.14
N ALA A 20 -43.24 -29.30 -7.07
CA ALA A 20 -44.04 -28.10 -6.94
C ALA A 20 -45.46 -28.44 -6.48
N CYS A 21 -46.12 -27.51 -5.76
CA CYS A 21 -47.59 -27.34 -5.68
C CYS A 21 -47.83 -25.89 -5.18
N SER A 22 -48.27 -24.98 -5.90
CA SER A 22 -49.47 -24.46 -6.53
C SER A 22 -50.67 -24.28 -5.57
N GLY A 23 -51.23 -23.04 -5.58
CA GLY A 23 -52.51 -22.59 -5.09
C GLY A 23 -52.39 -21.19 -4.46
N GLY A 24 -52.86 -20.05 -4.94
CA GLY A 24 -54.01 -19.74 -5.76
C GLY A 24 -55.03 -18.94 -4.91
N GLY A 25 -55.37 -17.73 -5.32
CA GLY A 25 -56.53 -16.97 -4.81
C GLY A 25 -56.15 -15.51 -4.46
N ASP A 26 -56.26 -14.65 -5.34
CA ASP A 26 -57.22 -13.69 -5.84
C ASP A 26 -57.80 -12.64 -4.85
N ALA A 27 -57.49 -11.41 -5.19
CA ALA A 27 -58.36 -10.25 -5.51
C ALA A 27 -59.10 -9.56 -4.33
N THR A 28 -59.07 -8.32 -4.18
CA THR A 28 -59.71 -7.20 -4.89
C THR A 28 -59.68 -5.93 -4.04
N THR A 29 -59.28 -4.85 -4.69
CA THR A 29 -59.85 -3.48 -4.76
C THR A 29 -60.52 -2.84 -3.53
N ALA A 30 -60.17 -1.60 -3.20
CA ALA A 30 -60.86 -0.39 -3.68
C ALA A 30 -60.36 0.87 -2.95
N ALA A 31 -60.33 1.92 -3.74
CA ALA A 31 -60.05 3.31 -3.43
C ALA A 31 -61.19 4.01 -2.65
N ALA A 32 -60.85 5.15 -2.05
CA ALA A 32 -61.59 6.44 -2.06
C ALA A 32 -60.85 7.41 -1.11
N GLU A 33 -60.28 8.50 -1.57
CA GLU A 33 -60.78 9.87 -1.77
C GLU A 33 -61.47 10.51 -0.55
N GLY A 34 -61.02 11.73 -0.27
CA GLY A 34 -61.76 12.74 0.45
C GLY A 34 -60.93 13.68 1.30
N THR A 35 -60.36 14.73 0.74
CA THR A 35 -60.70 16.16 0.67
C THR A 35 -60.69 16.97 1.99
N GLN A 36 -59.77 18.01 2.01
CA GLN A 36 -59.91 19.43 2.44
C GLN A 36 -60.55 19.75 3.81
N ALA A 37 -60.03 20.68 4.60
CA ALA A 37 -59.73 22.11 4.39
C ALA A 37 -59.18 22.76 5.67
N ALA A 38 -58.29 23.68 5.49
CA ALA A 38 -58.10 25.06 6.00
C ALA A 38 -58.56 25.48 7.42
N GLY A 39 -57.67 26.26 8.04
CA GLY A 39 -57.95 27.16 9.18
C GLY A 39 -56.68 27.49 9.92
N ASP A 40 -56.08 28.48 9.67
CA ASP A 40 -55.53 29.78 10.00
C ASP A 40 -55.44 30.08 11.51
N GLU A 41 -54.41 30.80 11.81
CA GLU A 41 -54.07 31.80 12.81
C GLU A 41 -52.92 31.50 13.80
N THR A 42 -51.86 32.23 13.49
CA THR A 42 -50.93 33.01 14.35
C THR A 42 -50.95 32.81 15.87
N ALA A 43 -49.74 32.47 16.39
CA ALA A 43 -49.19 33.15 17.57
C ALA A 43 -47.66 33.01 17.67
N THR A 44 -47.03 34.14 17.62
CA THR A 44 -45.62 34.43 17.86
C THR A 44 -45.27 34.14 19.32
N THR A 45 -44.24 33.33 19.60
CA THR A 45 -43.42 33.53 20.77
C THR A 45 -41.98 33.09 20.50
N ALA A 46 -41.07 34.04 20.63
CA ALA A 46 -39.65 33.85 20.64
C ALA A 46 -39.23 33.15 21.92
N ALA A 47 -38.41 32.12 21.82
CA ALA A 47 -37.55 31.65 22.91
C ALA A 47 -36.36 30.90 22.38
N GLY A 48 -35.16 31.48 22.62
CA GLY A 48 -33.95 30.80 23.00
C GLY A 48 -33.31 29.84 21.99
N ALA A 49 -32.40 30.34 21.19
CA ALA A 49 -31.33 29.52 20.64
C ALA A 49 -30.42 29.16 21.84
N GLU A 50 -30.47 27.94 22.32
CA GLU A 50 -29.36 27.34 23.05
C GLU A 50 -28.28 27.01 22.03
N GLU A 51 -27.22 27.82 22.07
CA GLU A 51 -25.93 27.46 21.50
C GLU A 51 -25.43 26.25 22.32
N THR A 52 -25.50 25.07 21.71
CA THR A 52 -24.68 23.94 22.14
C THR A 52 -23.24 24.30 21.80
N GLU A 53 -22.53 24.84 22.76
CA GLU A 53 -21.08 24.86 22.76
C GLU A 53 -20.61 23.40 22.57
N ALA A 54 -20.00 23.13 21.42
CA ALA A 54 -19.19 21.94 21.24
C ALA A 54 -18.06 22.04 22.28
N SER A 55 -18.20 21.26 23.34
CA SER A 55 -17.13 21.02 24.28
C SER A 55 -15.99 20.33 23.55
N GLY A 56 -15.06 21.13 23.03
CA GLY A 56 -13.73 20.70 22.69
C GLY A 56 -13.05 20.28 23.99
N GLY A 57 -13.15 19.03 24.36
CA GLY A 57 -12.35 18.44 25.41
C GLY A 57 -10.89 18.49 24.97
N GLU A 58 -10.09 19.39 25.58
CA GLU A 58 -8.64 19.21 25.61
C GLU A 58 -8.40 17.87 26.33
N THR A 59 -8.11 16.84 25.55
CA THR A 59 -7.54 15.59 26.07
C THR A 59 -6.11 15.93 26.52
N THR A 60 -5.94 16.29 27.80
CA THR A 60 -4.62 16.51 28.44
C THR A 60 -3.95 15.18 28.79
N GLY A 61 -4.19 14.11 28.05
CA GLY A 61 -3.58 12.80 28.21
C GLY A 61 -2.59 12.51 27.10
N THR A 62 -1.47 11.94 27.42
CA THR A 62 -0.56 11.33 26.43
C THR A 62 -1.28 10.13 25.82
N ILE A 63 -1.40 10.07 24.48
CA ILE A 63 -1.91 8.88 23.80
C ILE A 63 -0.81 7.84 23.63
N LYS A 64 -1.20 6.56 23.59
CA LYS A 64 -0.31 5.43 23.32
C LYS A 64 -0.62 4.82 21.97
N VAL A 65 0.38 4.69 21.12
CA VAL A 65 0.26 4.13 19.77
C VAL A 65 1.06 2.84 19.66
N GLY A 66 0.38 1.78 19.23
CA GLY A 66 1.00 0.48 18.95
C GLY A 66 1.14 0.24 17.45
N MET A 67 2.23 -0.41 17.04
CA MET A 67 2.47 -0.83 15.67
C MET A 67 2.67 -2.34 15.59
N VAL A 68 2.08 -2.99 14.60
CA VAL A 68 2.34 -4.40 14.27
C VAL A 68 2.98 -4.46 12.89
N THR A 69 4.16 -5.08 12.80
CA THR A 69 4.85 -5.27 11.51
C THR A 69 4.27 -6.47 10.75
N ASP A 70 4.47 -6.48 9.45
CA ASP A 70 4.37 -7.69 8.67
C ASP A 70 5.61 -8.62 8.91
N VAL A 71 5.74 -9.67 8.10
CA VAL A 71 6.83 -10.65 8.22
C VAL A 71 8.22 -10.10 7.80
N GLY A 72 8.31 -8.89 7.27
CA GLY A 72 9.57 -8.21 6.94
C GLY A 72 10.35 -7.78 8.18
N GLY A 73 9.64 -7.53 9.30
CA GLY A 73 10.22 -7.11 10.57
C GLY A 73 10.70 -5.66 10.59
N ILE A 74 11.02 -5.16 11.79
CA ILE A 74 11.32 -3.74 12.02
C ILE A 74 12.62 -3.23 11.42
N ASN A 75 13.55 -4.14 11.09
CA ASN A 75 14.88 -3.80 10.58
C ASN A 75 15.03 -4.09 9.08
N ASP A 76 13.95 -3.96 8.32
CA ASP A 76 13.91 -4.22 6.88
C ASP A 76 14.63 -3.16 6.03
N GLN A 77 15.11 -2.09 6.64
CA GLN A 77 15.73 -0.91 6.00
C GLN A 77 14.80 -0.25 4.97
N SER A 78 13.48 -0.43 5.09
CA SER A 78 12.47 -0.09 4.10
C SER A 78 11.13 0.23 4.79
N PHE A 79 10.08 -0.51 4.46
CA PHE A 79 8.66 -0.28 4.75
C PHE A 79 8.31 -0.24 6.25
N ASN A 80 8.63 -1.32 6.99
CA ASN A 80 8.32 -1.39 8.42
C ASN A 80 9.19 -0.40 9.23
N GLN A 81 10.48 -0.30 8.89
CA GLN A 81 11.38 0.66 9.54
C GLN A 81 10.91 2.09 9.30
N SER A 82 10.49 2.44 8.09
CA SER A 82 9.97 3.77 7.75
C SER A 82 8.74 4.13 8.60
N SER A 83 7.78 3.19 8.75
CA SER A 83 6.62 3.40 9.64
C SER A 83 7.04 3.67 11.09
N TRP A 84 7.99 2.89 11.60
CA TRP A 84 8.52 3.06 12.95
C TRP A 84 9.24 4.39 13.15
N GLU A 85 10.03 4.83 12.18
CA GLU A 85 10.69 6.15 12.21
C GLU A 85 9.66 7.30 12.29
N GLY A 86 8.52 7.17 11.59
CA GLY A 86 7.40 8.09 11.71
C GLY A 86 6.82 8.15 13.13
N LEU A 87 6.67 6.99 13.78
CA LEU A 87 6.21 6.91 15.17
C LEU A 87 7.24 7.46 16.17
N GLN A 88 8.53 7.20 15.97
CA GLN A 88 9.59 7.79 16.78
C GLN A 88 9.59 9.32 16.68
N ARG A 89 9.40 9.86 15.48
CA ARG A 89 9.22 11.30 15.27
C ARG A 89 7.98 11.83 16.01
N ALA A 90 6.86 11.10 15.96
CA ALA A 90 5.67 11.48 16.71
C ALA A 90 5.91 11.45 18.22
N GLN A 91 6.68 10.49 18.75
CA GLN A 91 7.10 10.47 20.14
C GLN A 91 7.92 11.72 20.51
N ASP A 92 8.89 12.07 19.68
CA ASP A 92 9.81 13.17 19.95
C ASP A 92 9.12 14.54 19.83
N GLU A 93 8.25 14.73 18.84
CA GLU A 93 7.65 16.02 18.54
C GLU A 93 6.29 16.24 19.21
N LEU A 94 5.48 15.18 19.37
CA LEU A 94 4.12 15.28 19.91
C LEU A 94 4.01 14.77 21.35
N GLY A 95 5.04 14.07 21.87
CA GLY A 95 5.06 13.54 23.23
C GLY A 95 4.15 12.34 23.46
N VAL A 96 3.79 11.61 22.41
CA VAL A 96 3.00 10.37 22.48
C VAL A 96 3.87 9.20 22.94
N GLU A 97 3.25 8.15 23.49
CA GLU A 97 3.93 6.90 23.79
C GLU A 97 3.82 5.96 22.58
N VAL A 98 4.94 5.34 22.18
CA VAL A 98 4.95 4.43 21.01
C VAL A 98 5.56 3.08 21.39
N THR A 99 5.01 2.02 20.79
CA THR A 99 5.51 0.64 20.95
C THR A 99 5.29 -0.14 19.66
N TYR A 100 5.99 -1.25 19.47
CA TYR A 100 5.76 -2.14 18.34
C TYR A 100 5.87 -3.61 18.74
N LEU A 101 5.22 -4.46 17.93
CA LEU A 101 5.34 -5.91 17.98
C LEU A 101 5.70 -6.43 16.58
N GLU A 102 6.75 -7.24 16.50
CA GLU A 102 7.15 -7.89 15.25
C GLU A 102 6.36 -9.17 15.02
N SER A 103 5.99 -9.40 13.75
CA SER A 103 5.40 -10.66 13.33
C SER A 103 6.40 -11.44 12.48
N HIS A 104 6.53 -12.74 12.74
CA HIS A 104 7.43 -13.62 12.00
C HIS A 104 6.69 -14.57 11.07
N GLN A 105 5.38 -14.61 11.19
CA GLN A 105 4.45 -15.42 10.39
C GLN A 105 3.03 -14.84 10.50
N ASP A 106 2.18 -15.12 9.53
CA ASP A 106 0.81 -14.58 9.46
C ASP A 106 -0.03 -14.88 10.71
N SER A 107 0.20 -16.03 11.34
CA SER A 107 -0.51 -16.42 12.59
C SER A 107 -0.21 -15.52 13.79
N ASP A 108 0.83 -14.68 13.73
CA ASP A 108 1.21 -13.77 14.81
C ASP A 108 0.38 -12.50 14.78
N TYR A 109 -0.17 -12.09 13.63
CA TYR A 109 -0.88 -10.82 13.44
C TYR A 109 -2.01 -10.60 14.44
N ALA A 110 -2.96 -11.54 14.52
CA ALA A 110 -4.09 -11.42 15.43
C ALA A 110 -3.67 -11.37 16.91
N THR A 111 -2.64 -12.14 17.28
CA THR A 111 -2.11 -12.17 18.65
C THR A 111 -1.42 -10.85 18.99
N ASN A 112 -0.64 -10.28 18.07
CA ASN A 112 0.05 -9.02 18.26
C ASN A 112 -0.94 -7.85 18.37
N ILE A 113 -1.95 -7.81 17.49
CA ILE A 113 -3.03 -6.81 17.56
C ILE A 113 -3.75 -6.90 18.93
N GLN A 114 -4.15 -8.12 19.35
CA GLN A 114 -4.82 -8.30 20.63
C GLN A 114 -3.94 -7.87 21.82
N THR A 115 -2.63 -8.13 21.75
CA THR A 115 -1.70 -7.70 22.80
C THR A 115 -1.67 -6.17 22.93
N LEU A 116 -1.68 -5.42 21.82
CA LEU A 116 -1.72 -3.97 21.84
C LEU A 116 -3.07 -3.41 22.33
N ILE A 117 -4.17 -4.10 22.05
CA ILE A 117 -5.49 -3.78 22.64
C ILE A 117 -5.45 -3.98 24.16
N ASP A 118 -4.93 -5.12 24.63
CA ASP A 118 -4.82 -5.44 26.06
C ASP A 118 -3.84 -4.47 26.78
N ASP A 119 -2.87 -3.92 26.06
CA ASP A 119 -1.94 -2.89 26.52
C ASP A 119 -2.53 -1.47 26.49
N GLU A 120 -3.83 -1.35 26.19
CA GLU A 120 -4.60 -0.09 26.17
C GLU A 120 -3.99 0.97 25.24
N CYS A 121 -3.55 0.57 24.02
CA CYS A 121 -3.16 1.51 22.98
C CYS A 121 -4.39 2.27 22.43
N ASP A 122 -4.29 3.60 22.30
CA ASP A 122 -5.36 4.44 21.71
C ASP A 122 -5.50 4.26 20.21
N LEU A 123 -4.38 3.98 19.52
CA LEU A 123 -4.31 3.68 18.10
C LEU A 123 -3.42 2.45 17.87
N ILE A 124 -3.84 1.57 16.97
CA ILE A 124 -3.03 0.43 16.52
C ILE A 124 -2.83 0.54 15.00
N ILE A 125 -1.57 0.65 14.56
CA ILE A 125 -1.17 0.72 13.16
C ILE A 125 -0.70 -0.67 12.70
N CYS A 126 -1.40 -1.22 11.72
CA CYS A 126 -1.07 -2.49 11.07
C CYS A 126 -0.30 -2.20 9.79
N VAL A 127 0.98 -2.59 9.72
CA VAL A 127 1.87 -2.25 8.62
C VAL A 127 1.85 -3.34 7.56
N GLY A 128 1.11 -3.08 6.48
CA GLY A 128 1.04 -3.93 5.29
C GLY A 128 -0.28 -4.69 5.10
N TYR A 129 -0.62 -4.92 3.84
CA TYR A 129 -1.86 -5.57 3.39
C TYR A 129 -2.05 -6.99 3.96
N MET A 130 -0.97 -7.67 4.34
CA MET A 130 -1.05 -9.01 4.94
C MET A 130 -1.82 -9.05 6.25
N LEU A 131 -1.96 -7.92 6.95
CA LEU A 131 -2.68 -7.79 8.21
C LEU A 131 -4.19 -7.53 8.02
N ALA A 132 -4.68 -7.39 6.78
CA ALA A 132 -6.05 -6.95 6.47
C ALA A 132 -7.13 -7.78 7.18
N ASP A 133 -7.09 -9.11 7.08
CA ASP A 133 -8.08 -9.98 7.73
C ASP A 133 -7.99 -9.92 9.26
N ALA A 134 -6.78 -9.81 9.82
CA ALA A 134 -6.57 -9.74 11.26
C ALA A 134 -7.08 -8.42 11.85
N VAL A 135 -6.79 -7.28 11.20
CA VAL A 135 -7.29 -5.97 11.65
C VAL A 135 -8.80 -5.85 11.45
N ASN A 136 -9.35 -6.40 10.36
CA ASN A 136 -10.80 -6.43 10.15
C ASN A 136 -11.52 -7.13 11.32
N GLN A 137 -11.06 -8.32 11.71
CA GLN A 137 -11.66 -9.04 12.84
C GLN A 137 -11.51 -8.25 14.14
N ALA A 138 -10.32 -7.70 14.41
CA ALA A 138 -10.06 -6.92 15.62
C ALA A 138 -10.93 -5.65 15.68
N ALA A 139 -11.11 -4.94 14.56
CA ALA A 139 -11.92 -3.73 14.50
C ALA A 139 -13.42 -3.99 14.70
N GLN A 140 -13.93 -5.12 14.20
CA GLN A 140 -15.32 -5.54 14.44
C GLN A 140 -15.57 -5.93 15.91
N ASP A 141 -14.62 -6.63 16.52
CA ASP A 141 -14.73 -7.09 17.91
C ASP A 141 -14.51 -5.96 18.93
N ASN A 142 -13.84 -4.88 18.53
CA ASN A 142 -13.49 -3.75 19.38
C ASN A 142 -13.91 -2.41 18.73
N PRO A 143 -15.20 -2.09 18.69
CA PRO A 143 -15.71 -0.93 17.94
C PRO A 143 -15.27 0.44 18.46
N ASP A 144 -14.79 0.52 19.71
CA ASP A 144 -14.30 1.75 20.34
C ASP A 144 -12.76 1.93 20.17
N GLN A 145 -12.04 0.89 19.69
CA GLN A 145 -10.61 0.92 19.41
C GLN A 145 -10.34 1.53 18.04
N LEU A 146 -9.38 2.45 17.92
CA LEU A 146 -8.95 3.01 16.64
C LEU A 146 -7.84 2.19 16.01
N PHE A 147 -7.97 1.96 14.71
CA PHE A 147 -7.01 1.23 13.89
C PHE A 147 -6.60 2.04 12.65
N ALA A 148 -5.40 1.78 12.17
CA ALA A 148 -4.97 2.13 10.83
C ALA A 148 -4.32 0.92 10.16
N ILE A 149 -4.49 0.79 8.84
CA ILE A 149 -3.79 -0.20 8.04
C ILE A 149 -3.09 0.50 6.87
N ILE A 150 -1.88 0.06 6.54
CA ILE A 150 -1.10 0.56 5.40
C ILE A 150 -1.23 -0.44 4.26
N ASP A 151 -1.47 0.07 3.03
CA ASP A 151 -1.56 -0.69 1.77
C ASP A 151 -2.74 -1.65 1.66
N ASP A 152 -3.82 -1.42 2.40
CA ASP A 152 -5.07 -2.14 2.18
C ASP A 152 -6.28 -1.25 2.42
N GLN A 153 -7.30 -1.38 1.56
CA GLN A 153 -8.57 -0.68 1.67
C GLN A 153 -9.79 -1.61 1.59
N THR A 154 -9.54 -2.93 1.68
CA THR A 154 -10.59 -3.96 1.54
C THR A 154 -11.74 -3.74 2.52
N TYR A 155 -11.44 -3.28 3.72
CA TYR A 155 -12.39 -3.09 4.81
C TYR A 155 -12.59 -1.60 5.18
N SER A 156 -12.47 -0.71 4.20
CA SER A 156 -12.56 0.75 4.40
C SER A 156 -13.92 1.26 4.91
N ASP A 157 -14.96 0.44 4.87
CA ASP A 157 -16.28 0.75 5.40
C ASP A 157 -16.37 0.65 6.95
N LEU A 158 -15.33 0.13 7.62
CA LEU A 158 -15.31 0.03 9.08
C LEU A 158 -15.20 1.41 9.73
N PRO A 159 -16.02 1.71 10.76
CA PRO A 159 -16.11 3.05 11.35
C PRO A 159 -14.90 3.43 12.21
N ASN A 160 -13.99 2.50 12.47
CA ASN A 160 -12.82 2.65 13.33
C ASN A 160 -11.51 2.22 12.66
N LEU A 161 -11.49 2.11 11.32
CA LEU A 161 -10.32 1.74 10.53
C LEU A 161 -9.98 2.83 9.52
N ALA A 162 -8.78 3.40 9.58
CA ALA A 162 -8.20 4.26 8.56
C ALA A 162 -7.31 3.43 7.62
N CYS A 163 -7.51 3.54 6.32
CA CYS A 163 -6.77 2.83 5.28
C CYS A 163 -5.80 3.81 4.61
N LEU A 164 -4.51 3.65 4.86
CA LEU A 164 -3.46 4.56 4.38
C LEU A 164 -2.89 4.01 3.08
N MET A 165 -3.33 4.56 1.95
CA MET A 165 -3.00 4.11 0.60
C MET A 165 -2.03 5.07 -0.07
N PHE A 166 -1.20 4.56 -0.97
CA PHE A 166 -0.20 5.35 -1.68
C PHE A 166 -0.32 5.14 -3.18
N GLU A 167 -0.06 6.19 -3.95
CA GLU A 167 0.09 6.11 -5.41
C GLU A 167 1.56 5.81 -5.77
N GLN A 168 2.05 4.64 -5.33
CA GLN A 168 3.45 4.22 -5.47
C GLN A 168 3.88 4.02 -6.92
N GLU A 169 2.95 3.78 -7.84
CA GLU A 169 3.20 3.73 -9.27
C GLU A 169 3.76 5.07 -9.79
N GLN A 170 3.38 6.19 -9.19
CA GLN A 170 3.87 7.51 -9.59
C GLN A 170 5.37 7.67 -9.31
N ALA A 171 5.83 7.35 -8.08
CA ALA A 171 7.26 7.37 -7.77
C ALA A 171 8.04 6.35 -8.59
N SER A 172 7.45 5.17 -8.81
CA SER A 172 8.05 4.12 -9.62
C SER A 172 8.19 4.52 -11.08
N TYR A 173 7.24 5.30 -11.63
CA TYR A 173 7.36 5.89 -12.95
C TYR A 173 8.57 6.83 -13.05
N LEU A 174 8.74 7.69 -12.05
CA LEU A 174 9.88 8.63 -12.01
C LEU A 174 11.22 7.89 -11.97
N VAL A 175 11.36 6.86 -11.15
CA VAL A 175 12.61 6.08 -11.13
C VAL A 175 12.76 5.17 -12.35
N GLY A 176 11.67 4.84 -13.05
CA GLY A 176 11.70 4.24 -14.38
C GLY A 176 12.36 5.13 -15.41
N ILE A 177 12.07 6.45 -15.40
CA ILE A 177 12.78 7.45 -16.21
C ILE A 177 14.27 7.46 -15.88
N VAL A 178 14.61 7.49 -14.57
CA VAL A 178 16.01 7.42 -14.12
C VAL A 178 16.70 6.19 -14.71
N ALA A 179 16.12 5.01 -14.57
CA ALA A 179 16.69 3.76 -15.07
C ALA A 179 16.89 3.79 -16.60
N ALA A 180 15.89 4.29 -17.34
CA ALA A 180 15.95 4.36 -18.81
C ALA A 180 17.01 5.34 -19.33
N MET A 181 17.29 6.41 -18.58
CA MET A 181 18.30 7.42 -18.96
C MET A 181 19.71 7.05 -18.48
N MET A 182 19.82 6.25 -17.40
CA MET A 182 21.10 5.85 -16.81
C MET A 182 21.67 4.57 -17.44
N THR A 183 20.85 3.72 -18.05
CA THR A 183 21.33 2.47 -18.65
C THR A 183 22.20 2.72 -19.87
N GLU A 184 23.36 2.04 -19.94
CA GLU A 184 24.24 1.99 -21.09
C GLU A 184 24.00 0.75 -21.96
N THR A 185 23.36 -0.28 -21.41
CA THR A 185 23.10 -1.57 -22.07
C THR A 185 21.72 -1.65 -22.70
N ASN A 186 20.83 -0.69 -22.45
CA ASN A 186 19.39 -0.76 -22.73
C ASN A 186 18.68 -1.93 -22.03
N THR A 187 19.25 -2.44 -20.93
CA THR A 187 18.66 -3.52 -20.13
C THR A 187 18.65 -3.11 -18.67
N VAL A 188 17.47 -3.08 -18.09
CA VAL A 188 17.25 -2.72 -16.67
C VAL A 188 16.56 -3.86 -15.94
N GLY A 189 16.62 -3.87 -14.61
CA GLY A 189 15.99 -4.90 -13.79
C GLY A 189 14.93 -4.36 -12.84
N PHE A 190 13.95 -5.20 -12.52
CA PHE A 190 12.97 -4.97 -11.46
C PHE A 190 12.81 -6.22 -10.60
N VAL A 191 13.02 -6.08 -9.29
CA VAL A 191 12.84 -7.15 -8.30
C VAL A 191 11.71 -6.77 -7.35
N ILE A 192 10.64 -7.58 -7.35
CA ILE A 192 9.49 -7.42 -6.43
C ILE A 192 9.56 -8.45 -5.30
N GLY A 193 9.13 -8.06 -4.10
CA GLY A 193 9.09 -8.97 -2.95
C GLY A 193 8.05 -10.06 -3.10
N GLN A 194 6.81 -9.67 -3.39
CA GLN A 194 5.71 -10.58 -3.72
C GLN A 194 4.84 -9.93 -4.80
N SER A 195 4.37 -10.72 -5.76
CA SER A 195 3.43 -10.26 -6.77
C SER A 195 2.01 -10.31 -6.20
N THR A 196 1.49 -9.16 -5.82
CA THR A 196 0.12 -8.95 -5.35
C THR A 196 -0.39 -7.61 -5.89
N GLY A 197 -1.69 -7.33 -5.80
CA GLY A 197 -2.28 -6.09 -6.34
C GLY A 197 -1.47 -4.84 -5.99
N PRO A 198 -1.36 -4.45 -4.71
CA PRO A 198 -0.66 -3.22 -4.32
C PRO A 198 0.83 -3.23 -4.65
N MET A 199 1.47 -4.40 -4.67
CA MET A 199 2.89 -4.50 -5.01
C MET A 199 3.15 -4.38 -6.51
N ASN A 200 2.23 -4.87 -7.36
CA ASN A 200 2.36 -4.78 -8.81
C ASN A 200 2.28 -3.33 -9.32
N GLU A 201 1.66 -2.42 -8.58
CA GLU A 201 1.63 -0.97 -8.89
C GLU A 201 3.06 -0.39 -9.02
N PHE A 202 4.00 -0.79 -8.15
CA PHE A 202 5.42 -0.43 -8.31
C PHE A 202 5.98 -0.89 -9.67
N GLY A 203 5.66 -2.12 -10.07
CA GLY A 203 6.12 -2.68 -11.33
C GLY A 203 5.50 -2.01 -12.55
N TYR A 204 4.18 -1.74 -12.51
CA TYR A 204 3.48 -1.05 -13.59
C TYR A 204 4.07 0.35 -13.80
N GLY A 205 4.22 1.12 -12.73
CA GLY A 205 4.83 2.44 -12.79
C GLY A 205 6.26 2.40 -13.33
N TYR A 206 7.10 1.51 -12.80
CA TYR A 206 8.49 1.39 -13.25
C TYR A 206 8.62 1.03 -14.72
N VAL A 207 7.92 -0.01 -15.18
CA VAL A 207 7.96 -0.45 -16.59
C VAL A 207 7.40 0.64 -17.49
N ASP A 208 6.34 1.33 -17.07
CA ASP A 208 5.79 2.47 -17.82
C ASP A 208 6.81 3.60 -17.96
N GLY A 209 7.46 4.00 -16.87
CA GLY A 209 8.50 5.04 -16.88
C GLY A 209 9.68 4.68 -17.79
N VAL A 210 10.13 3.41 -17.73
CA VAL A 210 11.20 2.91 -18.61
C VAL A 210 10.79 2.97 -20.07
N LEU A 211 9.65 2.38 -20.44
CA LEU A 211 9.25 2.25 -21.84
C LEU A 211 8.74 3.56 -22.46
N SER A 212 8.18 4.46 -21.65
CA SER A 212 7.82 5.81 -22.12
C SER A 212 9.06 6.66 -22.45
N THR A 213 10.18 6.41 -21.76
CA THR A 213 11.45 7.13 -21.98
C THR A 213 12.33 6.44 -23.03
N ASN A 214 12.45 5.12 -22.98
CA ASN A 214 13.22 4.31 -23.90
C ASN A 214 12.41 3.09 -24.35
N PRO A 215 11.66 3.19 -25.45
CA PRO A 215 10.80 2.10 -25.95
C PRO A 215 11.54 0.82 -26.38
N ASP A 216 12.84 0.91 -26.61
CA ASP A 216 13.70 -0.22 -27.03
C ASP A 216 14.37 -0.90 -25.82
N ALA A 217 14.14 -0.43 -24.60
CA ALA A 217 14.71 -1.01 -23.38
C ALA A 217 14.11 -2.38 -23.08
N THR A 218 14.92 -3.26 -22.54
CA THR A 218 14.49 -4.54 -21.96
C THR A 218 14.38 -4.40 -20.46
N VAL A 219 13.23 -4.75 -19.87
CA VAL A 219 13.02 -4.79 -18.41
C VAL A 219 13.00 -6.25 -17.95
N LEU A 220 14.07 -6.69 -17.30
CA LEU A 220 14.12 -8.00 -16.64
C LEU A 220 13.33 -7.92 -15.33
N GLN A 221 12.45 -8.90 -15.08
CA GLN A 221 11.53 -8.88 -13.92
C GLN A 221 11.69 -10.16 -13.11
N TYR A 222 11.65 -10.04 -11.79
CA TYR A 222 11.81 -11.17 -10.88
C TYR A 222 10.94 -11.00 -9.63
N ASN A 223 10.15 -12.03 -9.33
CA ASN A 223 9.39 -12.13 -8.08
C ASN A 223 10.18 -12.98 -7.08
N ALA A 224 10.66 -12.36 -6.00
CA ALA A 224 11.43 -13.04 -4.97
C ALA A 224 10.58 -13.95 -4.06
N ASN A 225 9.26 -13.73 -4.03
CA ASN A 225 8.33 -14.37 -3.09
C ASN A 225 8.77 -14.24 -1.63
N SER A 226 9.44 -13.15 -1.27
CA SER A 226 9.93 -12.86 0.08
C SER A 226 10.19 -11.37 0.27
N PHE A 227 9.84 -10.83 1.44
CA PHE A 227 10.25 -9.50 1.87
C PHE A 227 11.45 -9.50 2.83
N GLY A 228 11.89 -10.67 3.34
CA GLY A 228 12.91 -10.77 4.38
C GLY A 228 14.18 -11.55 3.99
N ASP A 229 14.28 -12.10 2.77
CA ASP A 229 15.43 -12.92 2.35
C ASP A 229 16.36 -12.15 1.39
N ALA A 230 17.36 -11.45 1.95
CA ALA A 230 18.37 -10.73 1.17
C ALA A 230 19.15 -11.64 0.20
N GLY A 231 19.29 -12.94 0.50
CA GLY A 231 19.97 -13.90 -0.38
C GLY A 231 19.23 -14.12 -1.70
N LEU A 232 17.88 -14.12 -1.66
CA LEU A 232 17.05 -14.19 -2.87
C LEU A 232 17.21 -12.91 -3.71
N GLY A 233 17.17 -11.73 -3.08
CA GLY A 233 17.39 -10.46 -3.77
C GLY A 233 18.77 -10.39 -4.43
N LYS A 234 19.80 -10.81 -3.71
CA LYS A 234 21.17 -10.87 -4.24
C LYS A 234 21.29 -11.81 -5.46
N THR A 235 20.66 -12.99 -5.37
CA THR A 235 20.66 -13.95 -6.47
C THR A 235 19.95 -13.38 -7.69
N ALA A 236 18.77 -12.78 -7.51
CA ALA A 236 18.00 -12.16 -8.60
C ALA A 236 18.81 -11.06 -9.33
N ALA A 237 19.43 -10.15 -8.56
CA ALA A 237 20.22 -9.07 -9.13
C ALA A 237 21.46 -9.59 -9.89
N LYS A 238 22.17 -10.60 -9.35
CA LYS A 238 23.28 -11.25 -10.05
C LYS A 238 22.88 -11.90 -11.36
N ASP A 239 21.73 -12.57 -11.39
CA ASP A 239 21.20 -13.16 -12.61
C ASP A 239 20.81 -12.07 -13.64
N MET A 240 20.20 -10.97 -13.19
CA MET A 240 19.88 -9.83 -14.05
C MET A 240 21.14 -9.16 -14.61
N ALA A 241 22.16 -8.91 -13.80
CA ALA A 241 23.43 -8.36 -14.23
C ALA A 241 24.12 -9.27 -15.28
N THR A 242 24.08 -10.59 -15.05
CA THR A 242 24.61 -11.57 -16.03
C THR A 242 23.87 -11.53 -17.37
N ASN A 243 22.57 -11.15 -17.34
CA ASN A 243 21.74 -10.98 -18.54
C ASN A 243 21.77 -9.55 -19.09
N GLY A 244 22.66 -8.70 -18.60
CA GLY A 244 22.97 -7.40 -19.16
C GLY A 244 22.32 -6.22 -18.47
N ALA A 245 21.57 -6.41 -17.38
CA ALA A 245 21.05 -5.29 -16.61
C ALA A 245 22.19 -4.52 -15.96
N ASP A 246 22.17 -3.19 -16.09
CA ASP A 246 23.15 -2.27 -15.50
C ASP A 246 22.51 -1.24 -14.56
N VAL A 247 21.18 -1.24 -14.45
CA VAL A 247 20.40 -0.50 -13.46
C VAL A 247 19.32 -1.44 -12.93
N ILE A 248 19.24 -1.65 -11.61
CA ILE A 248 18.23 -2.53 -11.01
C ILE A 248 17.46 -1.78 -9.91
N TYR A 249 16.13 -1.74 -10.07
CA TYR A 249 15.19 -1.26 -9.08
C TYR A 249 14.60 -2.42 -8.28
N HIS A 250 14.34 -2.23 -7.00
CA HIS A 250 13.61 -3.19 -6.19
C HIS A 250 12.44 -2.55 -5.44
N ALA A 251 11.37 -3.34 -5.26
CA ALA A 251 10.28 -3.11 -4.32
C ALA A 251 10.11 -4.39 -3.48
N ALA A 252 11.02 -4.64 -2.55
CA ALA A 252 11.18 -5.95 -1.93
C ALA A 252 11.56 -5.93 -0.43
N GLY A 253 11.38 -4.81 0.27
CA GLY A 253 11.72 -4.71 1.70
C GLY A 253 13.16 -5.15 1.99
N GLY A 254 13.38 -5.92 3.05
CA GLY A 254 14.69 -6.46 3.43
C GLY A 254 15.35 -7.35 2.37
N THR A 255 14.57 -8.00 1.50
CA THR A 255 15.10 -8.73 0.33
C THR A 255 15.83 -7.77 -0.62
N GLY A 256 15.39 -6.51 -0.71
CA GLY A 256 15.99 -5.47 -1.52
C GLY A 256 17.39 -5.07 -1.09
N ALA A 257 17.75 -5.21 0.19
CA ALA A 257 19.11 -4.98 0.66
C ALA A 257 20.11 -5.90 -0.07
N GLY A 258 19.72 -7.14 -0.38
CA GLY A 258 20.52 -8.06 -1.18
C GLY A 258 20.67 -7.63 -2.64
N VAL A 259 19.65 -6.98 -3.22
CA VAL A 259 19.73 -6.39 -4.56
C VAL A 259 20.79 -5.29 -4.59
N ILE A 260 20.73 -4.36 -3.63
CA ILE A 260 21.70 -3.25 -3.50
C ILE A 260 23.13 -3.80 -3.30
N GLU A 261 23.31 -4.81 -2.43
CA GLU A 261 24.61 -5.45 -2.22
C GLU A 261 25.16 -6.06 -3.52
N ALA A 262 24.31 -6.75 -4.29
CA ALA A 262 24.72 -7.33 -5.57
C ALA A 262 25.14 -6.27 -6.58
N CYS A 263 24.36 -5.20 -6.71
CA CYS A 263 24.68 -4.08 -7.59
C CYS A 263 26.02 -3.43 -7.22
N GLN A 264 26.28 -3.23 -5.93
CA GLN A 264 27.56 -2.72 -5.43
C GLN A 264 28.73 -3.62 -5.80
N GLU A 265 28.59 -4.94 -5.61
CA GLU A 265 29.63 -5.91 -5.97
C GLU A 265 29.93 -5.96 -7.46
N ASP A 266 28.91 -5.79 -8.31
CA ASP A 266 29.03 -5.88 -9.77
C ASP A 266 29.34 -4.54 -10.43
N GLY A 267 29.32 -3.43 -9.64
CA GLY A 267 29.62 -2.08 -10.12
C GLY A 267 28.56 -1.56 -11.09
N ILE A 268 27.29 -1.92 -10.86
CA ILE A 268 26.11 -1.44 -11.59
C ILE A 268 25.24 -0.60 -10.65
N TRP A 269 24.27 0.13 -11.21
CA TRP A 269 23.41 1.02 -10.45
C TRP A 269 22.27 0.29 -9.75
N ALA A 270 21.93 0.74 -8.55
CA ALA A 270 20.75 0.33 -7.81
C ALA A 270 19.78 1.51 -7.63
N ILE A 271 18.48 1.22 -7.62
CA ILE A 271 17.42 2.13 -7.22
C ILE A 271 16.72 1.50 -6.02
N GLY A 272 16.62 2.26 -4.93
CA GLY A 272 15.99 1.86 -3.67
C GLY A 272 14.48 2.12 -3.66
N VAL A 273 13.83 1.83 -2.51
CA VAL A 273 12.38 1.97 -2.31
C VAL A 273 12.06 2.43 -0.87
N ASP A 274 10.89 2.96 -0.67
CA ASP A 274 10.25 3.44 0.57
C ASP A 274 10.98 4.63 1.19
N SER A 275 12.25 4.48 1.52
CA SER A 275 13.10 5.48 2.15
C SER A 275 14.32 5.83 1.28
N ASP A 276 15.08 6.84 1.67
CA ASP A 276 16.36 7.15 1.02
C ASP A 276 17.41 6.09 1.39
N GLN A 277 17.52 5.07 0.56
CA GLN A 277 18.44 3.95 0.76
C GLN A 277 19.88 4.20 0.26
N ASN A 278 20.21 5.44 -0.15
CA ASN A 278 21.58 5.77 -0.58
C ASN A 278 22.63 5.41 0.49
N HIS A 279 22.26 5.53 1.77
CA HIS A 279 23.17 5.21 2.89
C HIS A 279 23.64 3.74 2.91
N LEU A 280 22.92 2.81 2.26
CA LEU A 280 23.31 1.39 2.18
C LEU A 280 24.48 1.17 1.23
N ALA A 281 24.54 1.94 0.13
CA ALA A 281 25.63 1.90 -0.84
C ALA A 281 25.76 3.27 -1.56
N PRO A 282 26.41 4.28 -0.95
CA PRO A 282 26.38 5.66 -1.43
C PRO A 282 26.95 5.90 -2.84
N GLU A 283 27.80 4.99 -3.33
CA GLU A 283 28.37 5.05 -4.69
C GLU A 283 27.62 4.18 -5.71
N THR A 284 26.48 3.58 -5.31
CA THR A 284 25.73 2.60 -6.11
C THR A 284 24.26 2.94 -6.18
N VAL A 285 23.61 3.34 -5.09
CA VAL A 285 22.21 3.73 -5.05
C VAL A 285 22.07 5.16 -5.57
N VAL A 286 21.52 5.28 -6.77
CA VAL A 286 21.41 6.59 -7.46
C VAL A 286 20.25 7.43 -6.96
N THR A 287 19.18 6.80 -6.49
CA THR A 287 17.99 7.37 -5.84
C THR A 287 17.13 6.24 -5.29
N SER A 288 15.99 6.58 -4.68
CA SER A 288 14.95 5.63 -4.26
C SER A 288 13.57 6.12 -4.69
N ALA A 289 12.65 5.21 -5.01
CA ALA A 289 11.23 5.52 -5.10
C ALA A 289 10.68 5.65 -3.67
N MET A 290 10.53 6.88 -3.21
CA MET A 290 10.06 7.17 -1.85
C MET A 290 8.59 6.83 -1.71
N LYS A 291 8.26 6.16 -0.60
CA LYS A 291 6.88 5.95 -0.13
C LYS A 291 6.85 6.38 1.32
N ARG A 292 6.25 7.52 1.59
CA ARG A 292 6.35 8.23 2.87
C ARG A 292 5.46 7.63 3.95
N VAL A 293 5.69 6.33 4.22
CA VAL A 293 5.02 5.58 5.29
C VAL A 293 5.30 6.20 6.66
N ASP A 294 6.49 6.82 6.81
CA ASP A 294 6.85 7.61 7.98
C ASP A 294 5.89 8.80 8.22
N ASN A 295 5.56 9.52 7.14
CA ASN A 295 4.61 10.63 7.23
C ASN A 295 3.20 10.12 7.55
N ALA A 296 2.74 9.06 6.88
CA ALA A 296 1.41 8.52 7.11
C ALA A 296 1.20 8.05 8.55
N SER A 297 2.21 7.33 9.11
CA SER A 297 2.19 6.89 10.52
C SER A 297 2.22 8.06 11.51
N TYR A 298 2.99 9.10 11.20
CA TYR A 298 3.01 10.34 11.99
C TYR A 298 1.67 11.07 11.92
N ASP A 299 1.12 11.27 10.71
CA ASP A 299 -0.08 12.07 10.48
C ASP A 299 -1.32 11.43 11.11
N ILE A 300 -1.49 10.11 10.99
CA ILE A 300 -2.62 9.42 11.63
C ILE A 300 -2.49 9.44 13.16
N THR A 301 -1.27 9.33 13.70
CA THR A 301 -1.00 9.49 15.14
C THR A 301 -1.38 10.88 15.62
N LYS A 302 -0.96 11.92 14.87
CA LYS A 302 -1.32 13.30 15.17
C LYS A 302 -2.82 13.55 15.10
N ALA A 303 -3.50 12.97 14.09
CA ALA A 303 -4.95 13.08 13.96
C ALA A 303 -5.70 12.49 15.17
N VAL A 304 -5.22 11.37 15.73
CA VAL A 304 -5.79 10.80 16.96
C VAL A 304 -5.55 11.73 18.14
N LEU A 305 -4.33 12.24 18.32
CA LEU A 305 -3.99 13.16 19.40
C LEU A 305 -4.84 14.45 19.37
N GLU A 306 -5.09 14.98 18.17
CA GLU A 306 -5.87 16.20 17.95
C GLU A 306 -7.40 15.95 17.90
N GLY A 307 -7.85 14.70 18.02
CA GLY A 307 -9.26 14.33 17.92
C GLY A 307 -9.87 14.54 16.53
N THR A 308 -9.05 14.52 15.49
CA THR A 308 -9.43 14.71 14.07
C THR A 308 -9.34 13.43 13.25
N TYR A 309 -9.09 12.29 13.92
CA TYR A 309 -9.08 10.98 13.24
C TYR A 309 -10.37 10.76 12.42
N THR A 310 -10.20 10.29 11.20
CA THR A 310 -11.29 9.86 10.34
C THR A 310 -11.03 8.46 9.80
N PRO A 311 -12.03 7.56 9.84
CA PRO A 311 -11.92 6.26 9.18
C PRO A 311 -12.03 6.40 7.66
N GLY A 312 -11.80 5.29 6.95
CA GLY A 312 -11.88 5.22 5.50
C GLY A 312 -10.53 5.43 4.81
N VAL A 313 -10.57 5.71 3.51
CA VAL A 313 -9.36 5.75 2.66
C VAL A 313 -8.70 7.13 2.71
N HIS A 314 -7.39 7.12 2.97
CA HIS A 314 -6.48 8.26 2.91
C HIS A 314 -5.45 7.97 1.83
N ILE A 315 -5.33 8.82 0.83
CA ILE A 315 -4.42 8.61 -0.31
C ILE A 315 -3.24 9.57 -0.18
N TYR A 316 -2.05 9.03 -0.39
CA TYR A 316 -0.77 9.73 -0.38
C TYR A 316 -0.16 9.65 -1.79
N SER A 317 0.10 10.80 -2.42
CA SER A 317 0.47 10.94 -3.82
C SER A 317 1.69 11.84 -4.03
N LEU A 318 2.08 12.08 -5.29
CA LEU A 318 3.06 13.12 -5.64
C LEU A 318 2.57 14.52 -5.31
N GLU A 319 1.26 14.78 -5.39
CA GLU A 319 0.69 16.12 -5.16
C GLU A 319 0.89 16.58 -3.71
N ASP A 320 0.76 15.67 -2.76
CA ASP A 320 0.90 15.94 -1.32
C ASP A 320 2.28 15.53 -0.75
N GLY A 321 3.16 15.00 -1.58
CA GLY A 321 4.48 14.54 -1.17
C GLY A 321 4.45 13.21 -0.42
N GLY A 322 3.38 12.44 -0.57
CA GLY A 322 3.24 11.09 -0.03
C GLY A 322 4.11 10.06 -0.73
N VAL A 323 4.43 10.31 -2.00
CA VAL A 323 5.44 9.59 -2.79
C VAL A 323 6.34 10.59 -3.53
N ASP A 324 7.58 10.21 -3.86
CA ASP A 324 8.53 11.04 -4.63
C ASP A 324 9.76 10.20 -5.04
N ILE A 325 10.79 10.84 -5.57
CA ILE A 325 12.14 10.28 -5.57
C ILE A 325 12.90 10.77 -4.33
N ALA A 326 13.92 10.00 -3.90
CA ALA A 326 14.74 10.37 -2.77
C ALA A 326 15.49 11.69 -2.99
N PRO A 327 15.71 12.49 -1.92
CA PRO A 327 16.44 13.76 -2.02
C PRO A 327 17.92 13.59 -2.35
N THR A 328 18.51 12.42 -2.03
CA THR A 328 19.91 12.12 -2.38
C THR A 328 19.98 11.75 -3.87
N THR A 329 20.47 12.68 -4.67
CA THR A 329 20.52 12.59 -6.14
C THR A 329 21.89 12.96 -6.71
N ASP A 330 22.94 12.96 -5.88
CA ASP A 330 24.28 13.42 -6.26
C ASP A 330 24.91 12.61 -7.42
N LEU A 331 24.43 11.40 -7.65
CA LEU A 331 24.87 10.53 -8.74
C LEU A 331 24.08 10.71 -10.03
N LEU A 332 22.98 11.49 -10.01
CA LEU A 332 22.13 11.70 -11.18
C LEU A 332 22.62 12.89 -12.00
N PRO A 333 22.75 12.77 -13.34
CA PRO A 333 23.00 13.88 -14.24
C PRO A 333 21.89 14.94 -14.22
N ASP A 334 22.23 16.19 -14.50
CA ASP A 334 21.28 17.31 -14.51
C ASP A 334 20.10 17.12 -15.49
N ASP A 335 20.34 16.46 -16.63
CA ASP A 335 19.31 16.17 -17.63
C ASP A 335 18.34 15.06 -17.16
N VAL A 336 18.80 14.10 -16.37
CA VAL A 336 17.95 13.11 -15.72
C VAL A 336 17.05 13.79 -14.69
N LEU A 337 17.62 14.64 -13.84
CA LEU A 337 16.84 15.39 -12.83
C LEU A 337 15.80 16.29 -13.50
N ALA A 338 16.15 16.94 -14.60
CA ALA A 338 15.21 17.79 -15.34
C ALA A 338 14.04 16.98 -15.93
N ALA A 339 14.32 15.77 -16.50
CA ALA A 339 13.30 14.90 -17.05
C ALA A 339 12.36 14.35 -15.96
N VAL A 340 12.90 13.98 -14.81
CA VAL A 340 12.11 13.53 -13.65
C VAL A 340 11.20 14.66 -13.15
N GLU A 341 11.71 15.88 -12.99
CA GLU A 341 10.90 17.01 -12.53
C GLU A 341 9.80 17.38 -13.54
N GLU A 342 10.09 17.34 -14.85
CA GLU A 342 9.08 17.56 -15.90
C GLU A 342 7.95 16.50 -15.80
N ALA A 343 8.33 15.24 -15.67
CA ALA A 343 7.36 14.15 -15.54
C ALA A 343 6.54 14.24 -14.24
N LYS A 344 7.18 14.58 -13.12
CA LYS A 344 6.51 14.81 -11.84
C LYS A 344 5.43 15.88 -11.97
N GLN A 345 5.75 17.02 -12.58
CA GLN A 345 4.77 18.08 -12.80
C GLN A 345 3.66 17.66 -13.76
N ALA A 346 3.98 16.87 -14.80
CA ALA A 346 2.98 16.35 -15.73
C ALA A 346 2.01 15.34 -15.07
N ILE A 347 2.50 14.53 -14.13
CA ILE A 347 1.65 13.61 -13.33
C ILE A 347 0.74 14.45 -12.42
N ILE A 348 1.28 15.38 -11.64
CA ILE A 348 0.51 16.26 -10.73
C ILE A 348 -0.56 17.04 -11.50
N ASN A 349 -0.27 17.49 -12.72
CA ASN A 349 -1.23 18.19 -13.58
C ASN A 349 -2.24 17.26 -14.27
N GLY A 350 -2.11 15.93 -14.14
CA GLY A 350 -2.95 14.94 -14.81
C GLY A 350 -2.69 14.80 -16.32
N GLU A 351 -1.55 15.31 -16.82
CA GLU A 351 -1.13 15.17 -18.21
C GLU A 351 -0.54 13.79 -18.49
N ILE A 352 0.09 13.19 -17.47
CA ILE A 352 0.52 11.79 -17.45
C ILE A 352 -0.32 11.07 -16.41
N VAL A 353 -0.97 9.97 -16.83
CA VAL A 353 -1.68 9.04 -15.94
C VAL A 353 -0.88 7.74 -15.93
N VAL A 354 -0.25 7.45 -14.81
CA VAL A 354 0.51 6.22 -14.61
C VAL A 354 -0.47 5.06 -14.36
N PRO A 355 -0.33 3.91 -15.04
CA PRO A 355 -1.22 2.78 -14.78
C PRO A 355 -0.99 2.20 -13.37
N ALA A 356 -2.06 2.13 -12.59
CA ALA A 356 -2.08 1.53 -11.26
C ALA A 356 -2.69 0.12 -11.24
N THR A 357 -3.38 -0.28 -12.31
CA THR A 357 -4.03 -1.59 -12.41
C THR A 357 -3.45 -2.40 -13.56
N GLN A 358 -3.58 -3.72 -13.47
CA GLN A 358 -3.22 -4.63 -14.57
C GLN A 358 -3.99 -4.27 -15.85
N GLU A 359 -5.28 -3.98 -15.74
CA GLU A 359 -6.12 -3.62 -16.88
C GLU A 359 -5.59 -2.37 -17.60
N ASP A 360 -5.26 -1.31 -16.88
CA ASP A 360 -4.72 -0.07 -17.44
C ASP A 360 -3.34 -0.29 -18.06
N PHE A 361 -2.48 -1.07 -17.39
CA PHE A 361 -1.15 -1.38 -17.88
C PHE A 361 -1.21 -2.23 -19.19
N GLU A 362 -2.02 -3.29 -19.19
CA GLU A 362 -2.21 -4.13 -20.37
C GLU A 362 -2.89 -3.39 -21.53
N ALA A 363 -3.78 -2.44 -21.24
CA ALA A 363 -4.37 -1.59 -22.27
C ALA A 363 -3.32 -0.73 -22.98
N LYS A 364 -2.24 -0.33 -22.28
CA LYS A 364 -1.15 0.49 -22.83
C LYS A 364 -0.08 -0.33 -23.54
N TYR A 365 0.32 -1.45 -22.96
CA TYR A 365 1.49 -2.23 -23.40
C TYR A 365 1.20 -3.66 -23.88
N GLY A 366 0.00 -4.17 -23.59
CA GLY A 366 -0.38 -5.57 -23.82
C GLY A 366 0.00 -6.51 -22.68
N PRO A 367 -0.55 -7.75 -22.66
CA PRO A 367 -0.46 -8.67 -21.53
C PRO A 367 0.92 -9.35 -21.37
N ASP A 368 1.79 -9.25 -22.35
CA ASP A 368 3.07 -9.97 -22.35
C ASP A 368 4.25 -9.12 -21.83
N VAL A 369 4.02 -7.86 -21.44
CA VAL A 369 5.10 -6.93 -21.06
C VAL A 369 5.39 -7.00 -19.57
N TYR A 370 4.38 -7.07 -18.71
CA TYR A 370 4.55 -7.36 -17.28
C TYR A 370 4.29 -8.85 -17.03
N GLN A 371 5.24 -9.55 -16.41
CA GLN A 371 5.25 -11.02 -16.34
C GLN A 371 5.37 -11.55 -14.91
N LEU A 372 5.04 -10.74 -13.91
CA LEU A 372 5.15 -11.12 -12.50
C LEU A 372 3.81 -11.55 -11.87
N ASP A 373 2.71 -11.47 -12.62
CA ASP A 373 1.36 -11.85 -12.18
C ASP A 373 1.18 -13.36 -11.95
#